data_cd57abedd385edb0921561dfb6c5d60d
#
_entry.id   cd57abedd385edb0921561dfb6c5d60d
#
_cell.length_a   1.000
_cell.length_b   1.000
_cell.length_c   1.000
_cell.angle_alpha   90.00
_cell.angle_beta   90.00
_cell.angle_gamma   90.00
#
_symmetry.space_group_name_H-M   'P 1'
#
loop_
_entity.id
_entity.type
_entity.pdbx_description
1 polymer ?
#
loop_
_entity_poly.entity_id
_entity_poly.type
_entity_poly.pdbx_seq_one_letter_code
_entity_poly.pdbx_strand_id
1 'polypeptide(L)'
;MATKHILIKMKQSSPLQKGLITAGLMILASLFSLYILKNPVESYFQIIIYVIFSVGIVWSMFSYSKSVTDKKSFSNYFSIGFKTFIVVALLMTVFAFTYFSLNPEFRDNKIAENSRKLILEGSHLQAEIEENAAQLKKMFIPMMLSAAIFRYLIIGAIITLIAAGFLSKKNYKVL
;
A
#
# COMPACT_ATOMS: atom_id res chain seq x y z
N MET A 1 -1.62 43.22 4.28
CA MET A 1 -0.73 42.13 4.73
C MET A 1 -1.48 40.85 5.14
N ALA A 2 -2.68 40.95 5.73
CA ALA A 2 -3.48 39.76 6.15
C ALA A 2 -3.91 38.81 5.00
N THR A 3 -4.24 39.33 3.84
CA THR A 3 -4.73 38.58 2.70
C THR A 3 -3.67 37.59 2.11
N LYS A 4 -2.40 37.97 2.17
CA LYS A 4 -1.28 37.13 1.69
C LYS A 4 -1.03 35.93 2.60
N HIS A 5 -1.26 36.07 3.90
CA HIS A 5 -1.17 34.98 4.88
C HIS A 5 -2.29 33.96 4.74
N ILE A 6 -3.49 34.39 4.39
CA ILE A 6 -4.65 33.52 4.16
C ILE A 6 -4.46 32.69 2.87
N LEU A 7 -3.93 33.30 1.81
CA LEU A 7 -3.66 32.60 0.53
C LEU A 7 -2.55 31.56 0.64
N ILE A 8 -1.55 31.77 1.50
CA ILE A 8 -0.49 30.77 1.74
C ILE A 8 -1.03 29.57 2.53
N LYS A 9 -2.01 29.78 3.41
CA LYS A 9 -2.66 28.73 4.19
C LYS A 9 -3.55 27.81 3.33
N MET A 10 -4.02 28.26 2.19
CA MET A 10 -4.93 27.54 1.29
C MET A 10 -4.23 26.54 0.34
N LYS A 11 -2.90 26.50 0.24
CA LYS A 11 -2.17 25.68 -0.73
C LYS A 11 -1.50 24.43 -0.14
N GLN A 12 -1.85 24.07 1.08
CA GLN A 12 -1.25 22.88 1.66
C GLN A 12 -2.12 21.63 1.38
N SER A 13 -1.60 20.74 0.52
CA SER A 13 -2.26 19.49 0.19
C SER A 13 -2.52 18.67 1.47
N SER A 14 -3.78 18.24 1.65
CA SER A 14 -4.21 17.45 2.79
C SER A 14 -3.55 16.05 2.79
N PRO A 15 -3.51 15.33 3.92
CA PRO A 15 -3.05 13.95 3.97
C PRO A 15 -3.79 13.04 2.98
N LEU A 16 -5.08 13.31 2.77
CA LEU A 16 -5.92 12.62 1.78
C LEU A 16 -5.40 12.83 0.35
N GLN A 17 -5.13 14.10 -0.05
CA GLN A 17 -4.59 14.40 -1.38
C GLN A 17 -3.24 13.73 -1.63
N LYS A 18 -2.37 13.71 -0.61
CA LYS A 18 -1.07 13.04 -0.72
C LYS A 18 -1.23 11.52 -0.80
N GLY A 19 -2.19 10.95 -0.06
CA GLY A 19 -2.56 9.55 -0.18
C GLY A 19 -3.06 9.20 -1.58
N LEU A 20 -3.92 10.05 -2.18
CA LEU A 20 -4.41 9.90 -3.56
C LEU A 20 -3.27 9.94 -4.59
N ILE A 21 -2.36 10.90 -4.46
CA ILE A 21 -1.20 11.02 -5.36
C ILE A 21 -0.30 9.79 -5.22
N THR A 22 -0.01 9.37 -3.99
CA THR A 22 0.82 8.18 -3.74
C THR A 22 0.19 6.92 -4.32
N ALA A 23 -1.12 6.71 -4.08
CA ALA A 23 -1.84 5.57 -4.65
C ALA A 23 -1.87 5.61 -6.18
N GLY A 24 -2.07 6.78 -6.78
CA GLY A 24 -2.01 6.97 -8.22
C GLY A 24 -0.66 6.57 -8.81
N LEU A 25 0.44 7.00 -8.19
CA LEU A 25 1.79 6.61 -8.60
C LEU A 25 2.02 5.09 -8.45
N MET A 26 1.53 4.49 -7.37
CA MET A 26 1.63 3.04 -7.16
C MET A 26 0.81 2.26 -8.19
N ILE A 27 -0.39 2.72 -8.53
CA ILE A 27 -1.24 2.10 -9.57
C ILE A 27 -0.54 2.20 -10.93
N LEU A 28 -0.01 3.38 -11.29
CA LEU A 28 0.74 3.56 -12.55
C LEU A 28 1.96 2.63 -12.60
N ALA A 29 2.75 2.55 -11.53
CA ALA A 29 3.88 1.64 -11.43
C ALA A 29 3.45 0.17 -11.56
N SER A 30 2.33 -0.21 -10.93
CA SER A 30 1.78 -1.57 -11.02
C SER A 30 1.32 -1.90 -12.45
N LEU A 31 0.61 -0.98 -13.12
CA LEU A 31 0.19 -1.14 -14.50
C LEU A 31 1.39 -1.25 -15.45
N PHE A 32 2.41 -0.41 -15.24
CA PHE A 32 3.65 -0.49 -16.00
C PHE A 32 4.31 -1.87 -15.87
N SER A 33 4.42 -2.40 -14.65
CA SER A 33 4.96 -3.73 -14.40
C SER A 33 4.15 -4.83 -15.10
N LEU A 34 2.84 -4.77 -15.00
CA LEU A 34 1.95 -5.80 -15.52
C LEU A 34 1.91 -5.84 -17.06
N TYR A 35 1.83 -4.68 -17.71
CA TYR A 35 1.61 -4.60 -19.15
C TYR A 35 2.90 -4.47 -19.98
N ILE A 36 3.93 -3.81 -19.44
CA ILE A 36 5.18 -3.56 -20.19
C ILE A 36 6.21 -4.63 -19.88
N LEU A 37 6.40 -4.98 -18.62
CA LEU A 37 7.40 -5.98 -18.26
C LEU A 37 6.90 -7.42 -18.38
N LYS A 38 5.58 -7.62 -18.52
CA LYS A 38 4.92 -8.93 -18.62
C LYS A 38 5.32 -9.92 -17.51
N ASN A 39 5.84 -9.42 -16.40
CA ASN A 39 6.34 -10.21 -15.29
C ASN A 39 5.74 -9.72 -13.96
N PRO A 40 4.49 -10.15 -13.62
CA PRO A 40 3.77 -9.64 -12.45
C PRO A 40 4.36 -10.07 -11.10
N VAL A 41 5.39 -10.89 -11.08
CA VAL A 41 5.85 -11.59 -9.85
C VAL A 41 7.32 -11.35 -9.53
N GLU A 42 8.06 -10.53 -10.28
CA GLU A 42 9.44 -10.24 -9.90
C GLU A 42 9.48 -9.41 -8.62
N SER A 43 10.09 -9.99 -7.58
CA SER A 43 10.26 -9.41 -6.24
C SER A 43 10.79 -7.97 -6.24
N TYR A 44 11.60 -7.62 -7.23
CA TYR A 44 12.18 -6.27 -7.37
C TYR A 44 11.13 -5.18 -7.62
N PHE A 45 10.09 -5.46 -8.40
CA PHE A 45 9.04 -4.47 -8.67
C PHE A 45 8.16 -4.22 -7.45
N GLN A 46 7.92 -5.24 -6.63
CA GLN A 46 7.22 -5.06 -5.36
C GLN A 46 7.99 -4.12 -4.43
N ILE A 47 9.32 -4.20 -4.41
CA ILE A 47 10.16 -3.29 -3.62
C ILE A 47 9.94 -1.84 -4.05
N ILE A 48 9.89 -1.56 -5.36
CA ILE A 48 9.64 -0.21 -5.88
C ILE A 48 8.29 0.32 -5.40
N ILE A 49 7.24 -0.49 -5.45
CA ILE A 49 5.90 -0.12 -4.97
C ILE A 49 5.93 0.23 -3.47
N TYR A 50 6.64 -0.56 -2.66
CA TYR A 50 6.79 -0.25 -1.23
C TYR A 50 7.66 0.96 -0.95
N VAL A 51 8.66 1.25 -1.78
CA VAL A 51 9.44 2.48 -1.70
C VAL A 51 8.56 3.68 -1.99
N ILE A 52 7.75 3.67 -3.06
CA ILE A 52 6.80 4.74 -3.38
C ILE A 52 5.81 4.95 -2.22
N PHE A 53 5.29 3.87 -1.65
CA PHE A 53 4.39 3.90 -0.51
C PHE A 53 5.04 4.56 0.72
N SER A 54 6.25 4.13 1.06
CA SER A 54 7.01 4.65 2.20
C SER A 54 7.33 6.13 2.05
N VAL A 55 7.83 6.52 0.88
CA VAL A 55 8.13 7.91 0.54
C VAL A 55 6.88 8.78 0.59
N GLY A 56 5.75 8.29 0.09
CA GLY A 56 4.47 9.00 0.14
C GLY A 56 3.99 9.31 1.56
N ILE A 57 4.08 8.33 2.47
CA ILE A 57 3.72 8.51 3.90
C ILE A 57 4.66 9.54 4.54
N VAL A 58 5.98 9.35 4.40
CA VAL A 58 6.99 10.25 4.99
C VAL A 58 6.85 11.67 4.42
N TRP A 59 6.64 11.81 3.11
CA TRP A 59 6.38 13.10 2.47
C TRP A 59 5.15 13.80 3.06
N SER A 60 4.07 13.05 3.31
CA SER A 60 2.87 13.61 3.94
C SER A 60 3.15 14.15 5.33
N MET A 61 3.86 13.39 6.16
CA MET A 61 4.23 13.77 7.53
C MET A 61 5.24 14.92 7.56
N PHE A 62 6.24 14.91 6.67
CA PHE A 62 7.24 15.97 6.57
C PHE A 62 6.66 17.30 6.09
N SER A 63 5.72 17.25 5.14
CA SER A 63 5.00 18.46 4.71
C SER A 63 4.19 19.06 5.85
N TYR A 64 3.55 18.22 6.69
CA TYR A 64 2.87 18.69 7.89
C TYR A 64 3.84 19.29 8.88
N SER A 65 5.06 18.76 9.02
CA SER A 65 6.11 19.33 9.87
C SER A 65 6.44 20.79 9.52
N LYS A 66 6.42 21.14 8.25
CA LYS A 66 6.74 22.48 7.77
C LYS A 66 5.58 23.49 7.87
N SER A 67 4.36 23.04 8.11
CA SER A 67 3.17 23.86 7.91
C SER A 67 2.66 24.62 9.13
N VAL A 68 3.06 24.22 10.32
CA VAL A 68 2.51 24.76 11.59
C VAL A 68 3.66 25.15 12.50
N THR A 69 3.54 26.29 13.14
CA THR A 69 4.53 26.87 14.07
C THR A 69 4.47 26.25 15.48
N ASP A 70 3.37 25.59 15.83
CA ASP A 70 3.16 25.06 17.18
C ASP A 70 3.90 23.73 17.40
N LYS A 71 4.20 23.44 18.68
CA LYS A 71 4.79 22.15 19.09
C LYS A 71 3.90 21.00 18.65
N LYS A 72 4.45 20.09 17.82
CA LYS A 72 3.74 18.93 17.30
C LYS A 72 4.11 17.69 18.08
N SER A 73 3.08 17.03 18.63
CA SER A 73 3.24 15.77 19.36
C SER A 73 3.43 14.59 18.40
N PHE A 74 3.92 13.48 18.93
CA PHE A 74 3.96 12.19 18.22
C PHE A 74 2.58 11.82 17.64
N SER A 75 1.50 12.00 18.42
CA SER A 75 0.13 11.68 18.01
C SER A 75 -0.31 12.47 16.77
N ASN A 76 0.11 13.73 16.65
CA ASN A 76 -0.21 14.56 15.49
C ASN A 76 0.43 14.00 14.22
N TYR A 77 1.73 13.65 14.28
CA TYR A 77 2.43 13.03 13.16
C TYR A 77 1.85 11.67 12.80
N PHE A 78 1.59 10.84 13.81
CA PHE A 78 0.98 9.53 13.61
C PHE A 78 -0.37 9.64 12.91
N SER A 79 -1.25 10.56 13.35
CA SER A 79 -2.56 10.80 12.73
C SER A 79 -2.44 11.18 11.25
N ILE A 80 -1.44 11.99 10.87
CA ILE A 80 -1.21 12.37 9.47
C ILE A 80 -0.77 11.17 8.63
N GLY A 81 0.22 10.42 9.10
CA GLY A 81 0.70 9.21 8.41
C GLY A 81 -0.39 8.16 8.30
N PHE A 82 -1.15 7.93 9.39
CA PHE A 82 -2.27 7.00 9.43
C PHE A 82 -3.32 7.33 8.35
N LYS A 83 -3.80 8.59 8.30
CA LYS A 83 -4.76 9.03 7.29
C LYS A 83 -4.23 8.83 5.87
N THR A 84 -2.94 9.07 5.65
CA THR A 84 -2.31 8.89 4.35
C THR A 84 -2.28 7.42 3.93
N PHE A 85 -1.77 6.53 4.80
CA PHE A 85 -1.64 5.12 4.40
C PHE A 85 -2.97 4.39 4.31
N ILE A 86 -3.99 4.75 5.10
CA ILE A 86 -5.34 4.18 4.96
C ILE A 86 -5.93 4.49 3.59
N VAL A 87 -5.79 5.73 3.11
CA VAL A 87 -6.26 6.11 1.76
C VAL A 87 -5.55 5.29 0.69
N VAL A 88 -4.23 5.14 0.80
CA VAL A 88 -3.46 4.32 -0.14
C VAL A 88 -3.90 2.86 -0.09
N ALA A 89 -4.04 2.28 1.12
CA ALA A 89 -4.46 0.90 1.29
C ALA A 89 -5.83 0.62 0.64
N LEU A 90 -6.81 1.51 0.86
CA LEU A 90 -8.15 1.39 0.27
C LEU A 90 -8.10 1.44 -1.27
N LEU A 91 -7.39 2.42 -1.83
CA LEU A 91 -7.29 2.57 -3.28
C LEU A 91 -6.54 1.39 -3.95
N MET A 92 -5.47 0.93 -3.33
CA MET A 92 -4.74 -0.24 -3.82
C MET A 92 -5.56 -1.54 -3.69
N THR A 93 -6.43 -1.63 -2.69
CA THR A 93 -7.37 -2.76 -2.56
C THR A 93 -8.42 -2.74 -3.67
N VAL A 94 -9.00 -1.57 -3.95
CA VAL A 94 -9.94 -1.40 -5.08
C VAL A 94 -9.27 -1.72 -6.40
N PHE A 95 -8.04 -1.25 -6.61
CA PHE A 95 -7.25 -1.58 -7.79
C PHE A 95 -7.01 -3.09 -7.91
N ALA A 96 -6.59 -3.76 -6.84
CA ALA A 96 -6.36 -5.20 -6.81
C ALA A 96 -7.64 -6.00 -7.09
N PHE A 97 -8.77 -5.60 -6.50
CA PHE A 97 -10.08 -6.19 -6.78
C PHE A 97 -10.43 -6.10 -8.27
N THR A 98 -10.31 -4.90 -8.84
CA THR A 98 -10.60 -4.66 -10.26
C THR A 98 -9.68 -5.51 -11.15
N TYR A 99 -8.39 -5.53 -10.85
CA TYR A 99 -7.40 -6.30 -11.60
C TYR A 99 -7.72 -7.81 -11.58
N PHE A 100 -7.94 -8.40 -10.41
CA PHE A 100 -8.21 -9.85 -10.30
C PHE A 100 -9.56 -10.23 -10.89
N SER A 101 -10.55 -9.34 -10.84
CA SER A 101 -11.87 -9.57 -11.45
C SER A 101 -11.82 -9.56 -12.98
N LEU A 102 -10.99 -8.70 -13.56
CA LEU A 102 -10.81 -8.58 -15.01
C LEU A 102 -9.84 -9.57 -15.61
N ASN A 103 -9.00 -10.22 -14.78
CA ASN A 103 -7.97 -11.16 -15.22
C ASN A 103 -8.13 -12.53 -14.55
N PRO A 104 -9.17 -13.31 -14.89
CA PRO A 104 -9.39 -14.63 -14.30
C PRO A 104 -8.26 -15.61 -14.60
N GLU A 105 -7.56 -15.44 -15.72
CA GLU A 105 -6.41 -16.28 -16.11
C GLU A 105 -5.27 -16.22 -15.07
N PHE A 106 -5.07 -15.07 -14.44
CA PHE A 106 -4.08 -14.93 -13.37
C PHE A 106 -4.40 -15.86 -12.20
N ARG A 107 -5.67 -15.91 -11.79
CA ARG A 107 -6.15 -16.84 -10.76
C ARG A 107 -5.93 -18.28 -11.16
N ASP A 108 -6.38 -18.64 -12.37
CA ASP A 108 -6.37 -20.02 -12.84
C ASP A 108 -4.93 -20.52 -13.00
N ASN A 109 -4.00 -19.66 -13.45
CA ASN A 109 -2.56 -19.97 -13.50
C ASN A 109 -1.97 -20.20 -12.11
N LYS A 110 -2.35 -19.37 -11.11
CA LYS A 110 -1.87 -19.54 -9.74
C LYS A 110 -2.38 -20.82 -9.09
N ILE A 111 -3.62 -21.19 -9.35
CA ILE A 111 -4.20 -22.46 -8.89
C ILE A 111 -3.48 -23.65 -9.55
N ALA A 112 -3.25 -23.60 -10.86
CA ALA A 112 -2.51 -24.65 -11.57
C ALA A 112 -1.06 -24.80 -11.06
N GLU A 113 -0.38 -23.68 -10.78
CA GLU A 113 0.96 -23.68 -10.16
C GLU A 113 0.95 -24.38 -8.79
N ASN A 114 -0.04 -24.05 -7.95
CA ASN A 114 -0.20 -24.66 -6.64
C ASN A 114 -0.48 -26.18 -6.76
N SER A 115 -1.38 -26.58 -7.65
CA SER A 115 -1.69 -28.00 -7.89
C SER A 115 -0.46 -28.76 -8.36
N ARG A 116 0.36 -28.19 -9.26
CA ARG A 116 1.63 -28.81 -9.70
C ARG A 116 2.61 -29.02 -8.55
N LYS A 117 2.71 -28.05 -7.62
CA LYS A 117 3.56 -28.19 -6.43
C LYS A 117 3.12 -29.37 -5.57
N LEU A 118 1.81 -29.48 -5.29
CA LEU A 118 1.25 -30.59 -4.50
C LEU A 118 1.48 -31.96 -5.16
N ILE A 119 1.37 -32.04 -6.50
CA ILE A 119 1.70 -33.25 -7.25
C ILE A 119 3.18 -33.63 -7.09
N LEU A 120 4.09 -32.66 -7.18
CA LEU A 120 5.54 -32.88 -7.05
C LEU A 120 5.95 -33.29 -5.64
N GLU A 121 5.24 -32.83 -4.60
CA GLU A 121 5.45 -33.21 -3.21
C GLU A 121 5.07 -34.71 -2.98
N GLY A 122 4.20 -35.30 -3.80
CA GLY A 122 3.87 -36.70 -3.78
C GLY A 122 3.12 -37.21 -2.53
N SER A 123 2.73 -36.28 -1.63
CA SER A 123 2.10 -36.60 -0.35
C SER A 123 0.57 -36.47 -0.36
N HIS A 124 -0.02 -36.07 -1.49
CA HIS A 124 -1.44 -35.76 -1.62
C HIS A 124 -2.14 -36.68 -2.63
N LEU A 125 -3.37 -37.06 -2.31
CA LEU A 125 -4.22 -37.81 -3.25
C LEU A 125 -4.74 -36.86 -4.35
N GLN A 126 -4.96 -37.40 -5.54
CA GLN A 126 -5.48 -36.64 -6.68
C GLN A 126 -6.80 -35.93 -6.33
N ALA A 127 -7.71 -36.59 -5.60
CA ALA A 127 -8.97 -36.00 -5.13
C ALA A 127 -8.78 -34.79 -4.19
N GLU A 128 -7.77 -34.86 -3.31
CA GLU A 128 -7.44 -33.76 -2.40
C GLU A 128 -6.91 -32.51 -3.17
N ILE A 129 -6.10 -32.77 -4.21
CA ILE A 129 -5.57 -31.70 -5.07
C ILE A 129 -6.71 -31.00 -5.83
N GLU A 130 -7.65 -31.74 -6.36
CA GLU A 130 -8.82 -31.22 -7.07
C GLU A 130 -9.75 -30.45 -6.13
N GLU A 131 -10.01 -30.95 -4.92
CA GLU A 131 -10.78 -30.25 -3.91
C GLU A 131 -10.10 -28.96 -3.48
N ASN A 132 -8.79 -28.99 -3.23
CA ASN A 132 -8.00 -27.79 -2.89
C ASN A 132 -8.09 -26.75 -4.02
N ALA A 133 -7.95 -27.14 -5.28
CA ALA A 133 -8.08 -26.25 -6.42
C ALA A 133 -9.47 -25.61 -6.50
N ALA A 134 -10.54 -26.39 -6.24
CA ALA A 134 -11.91 -25.88 -6.23
C ALA A 134 -12.15 -24.88 -5.08
N GLN A 135 -11.62 -25.15 -3.89
CA GLN A 135 -11.69 -24.24 -2.74
C GLN A 135 -10.90 -22.96 -3.01
N LEU A 136 -9.68 -23.04 -3.51
CA LEU A 136 -8.86 -21.89 -3.88
C LEU A 136 -9.57 -21.02 -4.91
N LYS A 137 -10.24 -21.61 -5.89
CA LYS A 137 -11.00 -20.87 -6.91
C LYS A 137 -12.09 -20.01 -6.30
N LYS A 138 -12.83 -20.53 -5.31
CA LYS A 138 -13.89 -19.78 -4.59
C LYS A 138 -13.34 -18.67 -3.71
N MET A 139 -12.21 -18.93 -3.03
CA MET A 139 -11.65 -18.05 -2.00
C MET A 139 -10.54 -17.12 -2.52
N PHE A 140 -10.17 -17.23 -3.80
CA PHE A 140 -9.01 -16.53 -4.36
C PHE A 140 -9.08 -15.02 -4.16
N ILE A 141 -10.16 -14.37 -4.62
CA ILE A 141 -10.31 -12.92 -4.51
C ILE A 141 -10.35 -12.47 -3.05
N PRO A 142 -11.23 -13.01 -2.17
CA PRO A 142 -11.22 -12.64 -0.75
C PRO A 142 -9.86 -12.81 -0.08
N MET A 143 -9.15 -13.91 -0.35
CA MET A 143 -7.84 -14.20 0.22
C MET A 143 -6.79 -13.18 -0.24
N MET A 144 -6.72 -12.89 -1.54
CA MET A 144 -5.76 -11.93 -2.10
C MET A 144 -6.01 -10.51 -1.61
N LEU A 145 -7.30 -10.10 -1.51
CA LEU A 145 -7.65 -8.77 -0.99
C LEU A 145 -7.32 -8.65 0.50
N SER A 146 -7.65 -9.66 1.29
CA SER A 146 -7.32 -9.67 2.72
C SER A 146 -5.80 -9.56 2.91
N ALA A 147 -5.03 -10.38 2.19
CA ALA A 147 -3.56 -10.33 2.25
C ALA A 147 -3.01 -8.94 1.83
N ALA A 148 -3.57 -8.32 0.80
CA ALA A 148 -3.18 -6.98 0.36
C ALA A 148 -3.48 -5.92 1.44
N ILE A 149 -4.68 -5.94 2.02
CA ILE A 149 -5.09 -5.00 3.09
C ILE A 149 -4.14 -5.13 4.28
N PHE A 150 -3.97 -6.34 4.83
CA PHE A 150 -3.10 -6.56 5.99
C PHE A 150 -1.67 -6.12 5.72
N ARG A 151 -1.14 -6.39 4.54
CA ARG A 151 0.21 -5.99 4.13
C ARG A 151 0.39 -4.47 4.15
N TYR A 152 -0.53 -3.72 3.53
CA TYR A 152 -0.47 -2.25 3.54
C TYR A 152 -0.69 -1.67 4.93
N LEU A 153 -1.57 -2.24 5.74
CA LEU A 153 -1.81 -1.77 7.11
C LEU A 153 -0.58 -1.97 7.99
N ILE A 154 0.03 -3.15 7.97
CA ILE A 154 1.21 -3.45 8.80
C ILE A 154 2.40 -2.58 8.38
N ILE A 155 2.73 -2.55 7.09
CA ILE A 155 3.86 -1.76 6.58
C ILE A 155 3.62 -0.26 6.81
N GLY A 156 2.41 0.23 6.52
CA GLY A 156 2.04 1.63 6.73
C GLY A 156 2.10 2.05 8.20
N ALA A 157 1.66 1.19 9.11
CA ALA A 157 1.75 1.44 10.54
C ALA A 157 3.22 1.52 11.01
N ILE A 158 4.06 0.56 10.61
CA ILE A 158 5.49 0.54 10.98
C ILE A 158 6.18 1.81 10.48
N ILE A 159 6.02 2.17 9.20
CA ILE A 159 6.64 3.38 8.63
C ILE A 159 6.16 4.63 9.37
N THR A 160 4.85 4.71 9.63
CA THR A 160 4.25 5.86 10.33
C THR A 160 4.78 5.99 11.76
N LEU A 161 4.88 4.88 12.51
CA LEU A 161 5.44 4.87 13.88
C LEU A 161 6.88 5.36 13.90
N ILE A 162 7.73 4.82 13.01
CA ILE A 162 9.14 5.21 12.91
C ILE A 162 9.26 6.70 12.55
N ALA A 163 8.58 7.15 11.50
CA ALA A 163 8.64 8.52 11.04
C ALA A 163 8.07 9.51 12.09
N ALA A 164 6.97 9.17 12.78
CA ALA A 164 6.41 9.98 13.85
C ALA A 164 7.38 10.13 15.02
N GLY A 165 8.07 9.04 15.40
CA GLY A 165 9.09 9.06 16.45
C GLY A 165 10.25 9.99 16.13
N PHE A 166 10.78 9.93 14.90
CA PHE A 166 11.87 10.81 14.47
C PHE A 166 11.43 12.28 14.36
N LEU A 167 10.29 12.55 13.75
CA LEU A 167 9.81 13.93 13.53
C LEU A 167 9.39 14.62 14.82
N SER A 168 8.84 13.90 15.79
CA SER A 168 8.48 14.45 17.10
C SER A 168 9.72 14.85 17.90
N LYS A 169 10.77 14.01 17.93
CA LYS A 169 12.03 14.30 18.63
C LYS A 169 12.77 15.52 18.07
N LYS A 170 12.71 15.74 16.75
CA LYS A 170 13.38 16.90 16.12
C LYS A 170 12.81 18.22 16.61
N ASN A 171 11.52 18.30 16.93
CA ASN A 171 10.87 19.50 17.44
C ASN A 171 11.22 19.83 18.90
N TYR A 172 11.77 18.87 19.67
CA TYR A 172 12.24 19.11 21.04
C TYR A 172 13.68 19.67 21.11
N LYS A 173 14.46 19.55 20.01
CA LYS A 173 15.88 20.02 20.00
C LYS A 173 16.08 21.45 19.49
N VAL A 174 15.02 22.17 19.16
CA VAL A 174 15.08 23.57 18.65
C VAL A 174 14.72 24.56 19.77
N LEU A 175 14.93 24.19 21.00
CA LEU A 175 14.94 25.02 22.21
C LEU A 175 16.33 24.90 22.83
#